data_58e68529768b8e599bce66c4e9f6b203
#
_entry.id   58e68529768b8e599bce66c4e9f6b203
#
_cell.length_a   1.000
_cell.length_b   1.000
_cell.length_c   1.000
_cell.angle_alpha   90.00
_cell.angle_beta   90.00
_cell.angle_gamma   90.00
#
_symmetry.space_group_name_H-M   'P 1'
#
loop_
_entity.id
_entity.type
_entity.pdbx_description
1 polymer ?
#
loop_
_entity_poly.entity_id
_entity_poly.type
_entity_poly.pdbx_seq_one_letter_code
_entity_poly.pdbx_strand_id
1 'polypeptide(L)'
;MKKFIIIAVFFNIITLYALTENENKMINAVKTGDAKTIQLMLSQNVNPNLKDERGYTLMHIAAENNQITSINVLRTSKYTDLNTLLDKNTKITKNNKSIDGSYCSAMDIATINNNFESVKLLIDSGANINFQMKEKPRSEFLASEYASPKILELYLNKNIYLLMNSEDVVSLIKSASIGNNVENINYLVKTLGIDVDTKDTNTMLHYAVGNGSIEAANELIKLGADIDNTNANFKTSLHYVIENNSNKLLESVNLLLSKNANPNIQDKNGNTALHLAVINAHNSKEYSKYIEVINALIKYNANVNILNNKNQLALNISVSNNDTEISNILINAKSELNNIDNGYAPIHVAVKNNNISIVENLLLNGANIDMKDKRGYSPLAIAVENNNYEMCRKIIRSNATVDSKAIELAKKSNNKEIRRLLGLEEVN
;
A
#
# COMPACT_ATOMS: atom_id res chain seq x y z
N MET A 1 -12.08 -29.07 -53.51
CA MET A 1 -13.15 -28.16 -53.01
C MET A 1 -13.35 -28.15 -51.47
N LYS A 2 -12.42 -28.69 -50.68
CA LYS A 2 -12.54 -28.67 -49.19
C LYS A 2 -11.49 -27.82 -48.46
N LYS A 3 -10.61 -27.09 -49.19
CA LYS A 3 -9.57 -26.22 -48.58
C LYS A 3 -9.89 -24.72 -48.61
N PHE A 4 -11.01 -24.30 -49.23
CA PHE A 4 -11.41 -22.90 -49.33
C PHE A 4 -12.46 -22.45 -48.30
N ILE A 5 -13.03 -23.36 -47.51
CA ILE A 5 -14.08 -23.03 -46.53
C ILE A 5 -13.50 -22.74 -45.13
N ILE A 6 -12.27 -23.18 -44.83
CA ILE A 6 -11.65 -22.98 -43.50
C ILE A 6 -11.00 -21.60 -43.36
N ILE A 7 -10.66 -20.92 -44.47
CA ILE A 7 -10.05 -19.57 -44.43
C ILE A 7 -11.11 -18.48 -44.21
N ALA A 8 -12.37 -18.70 -44.60
CA ALA A 8 -13.43 -17.73 -44.44
C ALA A 8 -14.01 -17.65 -43.00
N VAL A 9 -13.81 -18.69 -42.17
CA VAL A 9 -14.27 -18.71 -40.77
C VAL A 9 -13.27 -18.08 -39.79
N PHE A 10 -11.98 -18.01 -40.13
CA PHE A 10 -10.96 -17.36 -39.31
C PHE A 10 -10.80 -15.86 -39.56
N PHE A 11 -11.36 -15.29 -40.64
CA PHE A 11 -11.35 -13.87 -40.94
C PHE A 11 -12.53 -13.11 -40.34
N ASN A 12 -13.50 -13.78 -39.68
CA ASN A 12 -14.69 -13.16 -39.11
C ASN A 12 -14.63 -12.87 -37.62
N ILE A 13 -13.45 -12.93 -36.99
CA ILE A 13 -13.32 -12.69 -35.53
C ILE A 13 -12.50 -11.46 -35.17
N ILE A 14 -11.91 -10.74 -36.12
CA ILE A 14 -11.24 -9.46 -35.87
C ILE A 14 -11.56 -8.48 -37.01
N THR A 15 -12.84 -8.16 -37.20
CA THR A 15 -13.17 -6.85 -37.75
C THR A 15 -13.34 -5.91 -36.55
N LEU A 16 -12.24 -5.27 -36.10
CA LEU A 16 -12.34 -3.93 -35.57
C LEU A 16 -13.07 -3.14 -36.67
N TYR A 17 -14.34 -2.82 -36.46
CA TYR A 17 -15.07 -1.93 -37.37
C TYR A 17 -14.36 -0.58 -37.30
N ALA A 18 -13.57 -0.24 -38.31
CA ALA A 18 -13.10 1.11 -38.48
C ALA A 18 -14.34 2.01 -38.60
N LEU A 19 -14.39 3.05 -37.77
CA LEU A 19 -15.48 4.02 -37.79
C LEU A 19 -15.60 4.62 -39.20
N THR A 20 -16.84 4.77 -39.68
CA THR A 20 -17.10 5.45 -40.95
C THR A 20 -16.71 6.93 -40.86
N GLU A 21 -16.56 7.59 -42.01
CA GLU A 21 -16.25 9.02 -42.06
C GLU A 21 -17.31 9.87 -41.30
N ASN A 22 -18.60 9.54 -41.43
CA ASN A 22 -19.65 10.21 -40.71
C ASN A 22 -19.62 9.96 -39.19
N GLU A 23 -19.28 8.75 -38.76
CA GLU A 23 -19.11 8.43 -37.34
C GLU A 23 -17.92 9.19 -36.73
N ASN A 24 -16.79 9.25 -37.43
CA ASN A 24 -15.65 10.05 -37.02
C ASN A 24 -15.98 11.55 -36.94
N LYS A 25 -16.72 12.06 -37.93
CA LYS A 25 -17.18 13.44 -37.94
C LYS A 25 -18.13 13.73 -36.76
N MET A 26 -19.02 12.79 -36.42
CA MET A 26 -19.89 12.88 -35.26
C MET A 26 -19.11 12.93 -33.94
N ILE A 27 -18.15 12.03 -33.76
CA ILE A 27 -17.29 12.00 -32.57
C ILE A 27 -16.53 13.32 -32.39
N ASN A 28 -15.95 13.86 -33.47
CA ASN A 28 -15.23 15.12 -33.43
C ASN A 28 -16.16 16.31 -33.14
N ALA A 29 -17.36 16.36 -33.72
CA ALA A 29 -18.34 17.37 -33.42
C ALA A 29 -18.78 17.35 -31.95
N VAL A 30 -18.95 16.16 -31.38
CA VAL A 30 -19.26 15.99 -29.95
C VAL A 30 -18.10 16.46 -29.05
N LYS A 31 -16.87 16.15 -29.40
CA LYS A 31 -15.68 16.62 -28.66
C LYS A 31 -15.52 18.13 -28.63
N THR A 32 -15.94 18.80 -29.71
CA THR A 32 -15.77 20.25 -29.87
C THR A 32 -17.01 21.07 -29.54
N GLY A 33 -18.14 20.42 -29.29
CA GLY A 33 -19.42 21.11 -29.00
C GLY A 33 -20.15 21.67 -30.23
N ASP A 34 -19.86 21.18 -31.45
CA ASP A 34 -20.48 21.62 -32.68
C ASP A 34 -21.91 21.08 -32.82
N ALA A 35 -22.88 21.82 -32.23
CA ALA A 35 -24.27 21.46 -32.23
C ALA A 35 -24.86 21.27 -33.64
N LYS A 36 -24.45 22.10 -34.61
CA LYS A 36 -24.99 22.03 -35.98
C LYS A 36 -24.60 20.72 -36.67
N THR A 37 -23.32 20.33 -36.54
CA THR A 37 -22.85 19.06 -37.07
C THR A 37 -23.48 17.88 -36.35
N ILE A 38 -23.64 17.93 -35.03
CA ILE A 38 -24.29 16.85 -34.27
C ILE A 38 -25.75 16.70 -34.74
N GLN A 39 -26.54 17.79 -34.87
CA GLN A 39 -27.91 17.76 -35.35
C GLN A 39 -28.01 17.21 -36.78
N LEU A 40 -27.10 17.64 -37.66
CA LEU A 40 -27.04 17.13 -39.05
C LEU A 40 -26.77 15.61 -39.05
N MET A 41 -25.81 15.13 -38.29
CA MET A 41 -25.47 13.68 -38.22
C MET A 41 -26.64 12.85 -37.65
N LEU A 42 -27.32 13.35 -36.61
CA LEU A 42 -28.53 12.72 -36.07
C LEU A 42 -29.67 12.67 -37.10
N SER A 43 -29.85 13.72 -37.89
CA SER A 43 -30.87 13.75 -38.99
C SER A 43 -30.53 12.77 -40.11
N GLN A 44 -29.25 12.40 -40.28
CA GLN A 44 -28.78 11.39 -41.21
C GLN A 44 -28.76 9.97 -40.60
N ASN A 45 -29.43 9.77 -39.47
CA ASN A 45 -29.53 8.51 -38.74
C ASN A 45 -28.20 7.92 -38.24
N VAL A 46 -27.18 8.74 -37.99
CA VAL A 46 -25.99 8.29 -37.26
C VAL A 46 -26.41 7.89 -35.86
N ASN A 47 -25.94 6.73 -35.39
CA ASN A 47 -26.30 6.18 -34.08
C ASN A 47 -25.89 7.12 -32.93
N PRO A 48 -26.82 7.65 -32.12
CA PRO A 48 -26.48 8.52 -30.98
C PRO A 48 -25.74 7.81 -29.84
N ASN A 49 -25.72 6.47 -29.81
CA ASN A 49 -25.01 5.65 -28.85
C ASN A 49 -23.72 5.01 -29.45
N LEU A 50 -23.24 5.58 -30.57
CA LEU A 50 -21.96 5.20 -31.17
C LEU A 50 -20.84 5.21 -30.13
N LYS A 51 -19.98 4.19 -30.18
CA LYS A 51 -18.80 4.07 -29.31
C LYS A 51 -17.51 4.40 -30.08
N ASP A 52 -16.57 5.09 -29.42
CA ASP A 52 -15.21 5.26 -29.93
C ASP A 52 -14.36 3.99 -29.68
N GLU A 53 -13.09 4.01 -30.08
CA GLU A 53 -12.13 2.90 -29.92
C GLU A 53 -11.91 2.51 -28.44
N ARG A 54 -12.17 3.41 -27.48
CA ARG A 54 -12.09 3.18 -26.04
C ARG A 54 -13.35 2.56 -25.46
N GLY A 55 -14.41 2.40 -26.27
CA GLY A 55 -15.74 1.99 -25.83
C GLY A 55 -16.59 3.11 -25.25
N TYR A 56 -16.18 4.37 -25.38
CA TYR A 56 -16.94 5.54 -24.91
C TYR A 56 -18.07 5.86 -25.87
N THR A 57 -19.31 5.98 -25.37
CA THR A 57 -20.42 6.52 -26.17
C THR A 57 -20.24 8.02 -26.38
N LEU A 58 -20.99 8.59 -27.33
CA LEU A 58 -20.98 10.04 -27.55
C LEU A 58 -21.30 10.85 -26.29
N MET A 59 -22.14 10.33 -25.40
CA MET A 59 -22.46 10.97 -24.13
C MET A 59 -21.27 10.95 -23.17
N HIS A 60 -20.50 9.83 -23.11
CA HIS A 60 -19.25 9.77 -22.33
C HIS A 60 -18.21 10.77 -22.85
N ILE A 61 -18.08 10.88 -24.18
CA ILE A 61 -17.16 11.82 -24.83
C ILE A 61 -17.54 13.27 -24.53
N ALA A 62 -18.82 13.60 -24.62
CA ALA A 62 -19.33 14.94 -24.28
C ALA A 62 -19.07 15.29 -22.81
N ALA A 63 -19.32 14.34 -21.91
CA ALA A 63 -19.10 14.48 -20.46
C ALA A 63 -17.62 14.61 -20.11
N GLU A 64 -16.75 13.83 -20.73
CA GLU A 64 -15.29 13.90 -20.57
C GLU A 64 -14.75 15.28 -20.92
N ASN A 65 -15.24 15.86 -22.05
CA ASN A 65 -14.78 17.14 -22.58
C ASN A 65 -15.58 18.35 -22.08
N ASN A 66 -16.47 18.16 -21.10
CA ASN A 66 -17.34 19.20 -20.54
C ASN A 66 -18.16 19.94 -21.62
N GLN A 67 -18.64 19.25 -22.66
CA GLN A 67 -19.34 19.83 -23.78
C GLN A 67 -20.84 19.91 -23.52
N ILE A 68 -21.26 20.95 -22.83
CA ILE A 68 -22.66 21.21 -22.46
C ILE A 68 -23.58 21.25 -23.69
N THR A 69 -23.13 21.87 -24.76
CA THR A 69 -23.86 21.96 -26.03
C THR A 69 -24.09 20.56 -26.61
N SER A 70 -23.08 19.71 -26.63
CA SER A 70 -23.19 18.32 -27.12
C SER A 70 -24.17 17.51 -26.27
N ILE A 71 -24.05 17.60 -24.92
CA ILE A 71 -24.97 16.92 -24.00
C ILE A 71 -26.43 17.38 -24.29
N ASN A 72 -26.66 18.69 -24.45
CA ASN A 72 -27.97 19.22 -24.72
C ASN A 72 -28.54 18.69 -26.04
N VAL A 73 -27.76 18.63 -27.09
CA VAL A 73 -28.27 18.11 -28.40
C VAL A 73 -28.51 16.60 -28.32
N LEU A 74 -27.57 15.84 -27.75
CA LEU A 74 -27.68 14.37 -27.63
C LEU A 74 -28.89 13.96 -26.80
N ARG A 75 -29.16 14.61 -25.65
CA ARG A 75 -30.28 14.27 -24.77
C ARG A 75 -31.66 14.53 -25.38
N THR A 76 -31.75 15.35 -26.44
CA THR A 76 -33.05 15.59 -27.15
C THR A 76 -33.38 14.43 -28.10
N SER A 77 -32.42 13.60 -28.45
CA SER A 77 -32.67 12.41 -29.25
C SER A 77 -33.33 11.32 -28.41
N LYS A 78 -34.51 10.87 -28.81
CA LYS A 78 -35.23 9.78 -28.11
C LYS A 78 -34.49 8.43 -28.05
N TYR A 79 -33.42 8.29 -28.82
CA TYR A 79 -32.61 7.07 -28.90
C TYR A 79 -31.35 7.17 -28.07
N THR A 80 -31.02 8.32 -27.46
CA THR A 80 -29.83 8.47 -26.61
C THR A 80 -30.10 7.85 -25.26
N ASP A 81 -29.22 6.91 -24.85
CA ASP A 81 -29.23 6.37 -23.52
C ASP A 81 -28.24 7.11 -22.63
N LEU A 82 -28.77 7.81 -21.61
CA LEU A 82 -27.97 8.57 -20.63
C LEU A 82 -27.27 7.66 -19.63
N ASN A 83 -27.70 6.41 -19.51
CA ASN A 83 -27.29 5.47 -18.47
C ASN A 83 -26.43 4.32 -19.00
N THR A 84 -25.99 4.39 -20.25
CA THR A 84 -25.02 3.42 -20.79
C THR A 84 -23.77 3.39 -19.91
N LEU A 85 -23.30 2.19 -19.59
CA LEU A 85 -22.09 1.97 -18.81
C LEU A 85 -20.93 1.57 -19.71
N LEU A 86 -19.71 1.94 -19.29
CA LEU A 86 -18.49 1.45 -19.91
C LEU A 86 -18.30 -0.04 -19.62
N ASP A 87 -17.56 -0.70 -20.50
CA ASP A 87 -17.27 -2.13 -20.37
C ASP A 87 -16.30 -2.38 -19.20
N LYS A 88 -16.29 -3.62 -18.67
CA LYS A 88 -15.32 -4.05 -17.65
C LYS A 88 -13.87 -3.84 -18.14
N ASN A 89 -13.01 -3.43 -17.25
CA ASN A 89 -11.59 -3.12 -17.51
C ASN A 89 -11.32 -1.87 -18.37
N THR A 90 -12.33 -1.05 -18.64
CA THR A 90 -12.12 0.25 -19.28
C THR A 90 -11.26 1.13 -18.35
N LYS A 91 -10.29 1.86 -18.93
CA LYS A 91 -9.44 2.79 -18.18
C LYS A 91 -9.77 4.22 -18.54
N ILE A 92 -9.81 5.07 -17.50
CA ILE A 92 -9.96 6.52 -17.60
C ILE A 92 -8.62 7.14 -17.30
N THR A 93 -8.18 8.14 -18.08
CA THR A 93 -6.96 8.88 -17.78
C THR A 93 -7.31 10.24 -17.17
N LYS A 94 -6.81 10.51 -15.97
CA LYS A 94 -6.92 11.82 -15.32
C LYS A 94 -5.55 12.24 -14.80
N ASN A 95 -5.07 13.42 -15.20
CA ASN A 95 -3.78 13.96 -14.76
C ASN A 95 -2.62 12.95 -14.91
N ASN A 96 -2.54 12.28 -16.07
CA ASN A 96 -1.59 11.22 -16.40
C ASN A 96 -1.64 9.97 -15.49
N LYS A 97 -2.70 9.81 -14.69
CA LYS A 97 -2.97 8.61 -13.91
C LYS A 97 -4.07 7.79 -14.58
N SER A 98 -3.89 6.47 -14.59
CA SER A 98 -4.92 5.53 -15.03
C SER A 98 -5.85 5.21 -13.85
N ILE A 99 -7.14 5.46 -14.03
CA ILE A 99 -8.21 5.18 -13.08
C ILE A 99 -9.03 4.01 -13.63
N ASP A 100 -9.55 3.15 -12.77
CA ASP A 100 -10.50 2.12 -13.18
C ASP A 100 -11.83 2.78 -13.55
N GLY A 101 -12.18 2.71 -14.82
CA GLY A 101 -13.42 3.23 -15.39
C GLY A 101 -14.46 2.15 -15.65
N SER A 102 -14.26 0.93 -15.15
CA SER A 102 -15.22 -0.16 -15.34
C SER A 102 -16.62 0.24 -14.88
N TYR A 103 -17.59 0.04 -15.76
CA TYR A 103 -18.99 0.36 -15.50
C TYR A 103 -19.34 1.83 -15.18
N CYS A 104 -18.43 2.77 -15.45
CA CYS A 104 -18.73 4.19 -15.32
C CYS A 104 -19.77 4.64 -16.35
N SER A 105 -20.72 5.47 -15.91
CA SER A 105 -21.65 6.22 -16.79
C SER A 105 -21.01 7.52 -17.29
N ALA A 106 -21.64 8.18 -18.23
CA ALA A 106 -21.21 9.52 -18.67
C ALA A 106 -21.16 10.53 -17.51
N MET A 107 -22.10 10.41 -16.55
CA MET A 107 -22.12 11.24 -15.35
C MET A 107 -20.92 10.96 -14.43
N ASP A 108 -20.51 9.68 -14.28
CA ASP A 108 -19.33 9.32 -13.51
C ASP A 108 -18.04 9.87 -14.16
N ILE A 109 -17.95 9.82 -15.50
CA ILE A 109 -16.83 10.43 -16.24
C ILE A 109 -16.77 11.95 -16.00
N ALA A 110 -17.90 12.65 -16.08
CA ALA A 110 -17.97 14.08 -15.77
C ALA A 110 -17.53 14.35 -14.32
N THR A 111 -17.96 13.51 -13.38
CA THR A 111 -17.60 13.60 -11.95
C THR A 111 -16.11 13.43 -11.73
N ILE A 112 -15.52 12.36 -12.28
CA ILE A 112 -14.08 12.10 -12.20
C ILE A 112 -13.28 13.28 -12.76
N ASN A 113 -13.75 13.90 -13.85
CA ASN A 113 -13.11 15.06 -14.47
C ASN A 113 -13.44 16.40 -13.79
N ASN A 114 -14.24 16.40 -12.73
CA ASN A 114 -14.69 17.61 -12.01
C ASN A 114 -15.46 18.60 -12.88
N ASN A 115 -16.24 18.12 -13.84
CA ASN A 115 -17.03 18.89 -14.83
C ASN A 115 -18.41 19.22 -14.27
N PHE A 116 -18.49 20.22 -13.39
CA PHE A 116 -19.72 20.58 -12.65
C PHE A 116 -20.95 20.76 -13.52
N GLU A 117 -20.85 21.56 -14.60
CA GLU A 117 -22.01 21.84 -15.48
C GLU A 117 -22.51 20.59 -16.20
N SER A 118 -21.59 19.70 -16.62
CA SER A 118 -21.97 18.42 -17.23
C SER A 118 -22.67 17.50 -16.22
N VAL A 119 -22.15 17.39 -14.98
CA VAL A 119 -22.79 16.59 -13.92
C VAL A 119 -24.18 17.11 -13.62
N LYS A 120 -24.31 18.42 -13.39
CA LYS A 120 -25.58 19.07 -13.10
C LYS A 120 -26.59 18.83 -14.23
N LEU A 121 -26.19 19.05 -15.48
CA LEU A 121 -27.07 18.87 -16.64
C LEU A 121 -27.52 17.41 -16.80
N LEU A 122 -26.62 16.44 -16.59
CA LEU A 122 -26.95 15.01 -16.67
C LEU A 122 -27.95 14.62 -15.58
N ILE A 123 -27.73 15.07 -14.34
CA ILE A 123 -28.66 14.85 -13.21
C ILE A 123 -30.05 15.47 -13.55
N ASP A 124 -30.09 16.71 -14.02
CA ASP A 124 -31.32 17.41 -14.36
C ASP A 124 -32.01 16.78 -15.58
N SER A 125 -31.29 16.06 -16.41
CA SER A 125 -31.81 15.30 -17.57
C SER A 125 -32.32 13.90 -17.20
N GLY A 126 -32.25 13.50 -15.93
CA GLY A 126 -32.73 12.20 -15.45
C GLY A 126 -31.71 11.05 -15.53
N ALA A 127 -30.42 11.35 -15.62
CA ALA A 127 -29.41 10.33 -15.46
C ALA A 127 -29.54 9.66 -14.09
N ASN A 128 -29.40 8.34 -14.07
CA ASN A 128 -29.57 7.56 -12.83
C ASN A 128 -28.36 7.72 -11.89
N ILE A 129 -28.58 8.44 -10.79
CA ILE A 129 -27.55 8.63 -9.74
C ILE A 129 -27.41 7.42 -8.82
N ASN A 130 -28.38 6.53 -8.77
CA ASN A 130 -28.46 5.40 -7.86
C ASN A 130 -28.14 4.07 -8.55
N PHE A 131 -27.30 4.08 -9.57
CA PHE A 131 -26.95 2.88 -10.30
C PHE A 131 -26.07 1.98 -9.41
N GLN A 132 -26.70 0.98 -8.79
CA GLN A 132 -26.00 0.05 -7.92
C GLN A 132 -25.62 -1.22 -8.69
N MET A 133 -24.33 -1.40 -8.94
CA MET A 133 -23.74 -2.68 -9.33
C MET A 133 -22.73 -3.10 -8.28
N LYS A 134 -22.66 -4.40 -7.96
CA LYS A 134 -21.77 -4.95 -6.94
C LYS A 134 -20.28 -4.58 -7.16
N GLU A 135 -19.90 -4.37 -8.41
CA GLU A 135 -18.50 -4.08 -8.82
C GLU A 135 -18.26 -2.61 -9.18
N LYS A 136 -19.26 -1.74 -9.05
CA LYS A 136 -19.16 -0.30 -9.39
C LYS A 136 -19.16 0.56 -8.13
N PRO A 137 -18.17 1.44 -7.93
CA PRO A 137 -18.27 2.45 -6.89
C PRO A 137 -19.47 3.36 -7.16
N ARG A 138 -20.19 3.73 -6.12
CA ARG A 138 -21.32 4.67 -6.23
C ARG A 138 -20.82 6.05 -6.64
N SER A 139 -21.59 6.76 -7.43
CA SER A 139 -21.20 8.05 -8.02
C SER A 139 -20.83 9.11 -6.98
N GLU A 140 -21.50 9.13 -5.81
CA GLU A 140 -21.18 10.02 -4.70
C GLU A 140 -19.81 9.73 -4.06
N PHE A 141 -19.36 8.48 -4.07
CA PHE A 141 -18.01 8.13 -3.59
C PHE A 141 -16.94 8.57 -4.59
N LEU A 142 -17.23 8.43 -5.90
CA LEU A 142 -16.38 9.00 -6.95
C LEU A 142 -16.32 10.54 -6.82
N ALA A 143 -17.47 11.19 -6.50
CA ALA A 143 -17.48 12.63 -6.26
C ALA A 143 -16.62 13.01 -5.05
N SER A 144 -16.69 12.24 -3.97
CA SER A 144 -15.88 12.46 -2.78
C SER A 144 -14.39 12.28 -3.05
N GLU A 145 -14.02 11.30 -3.89
CA GLU A 145 -12.64 10.99 -4.23
C GLU A 145 -12.02 11.97 -5.22
N TYR A 146 -12.75 12.31 -6.30
CA TYR A 146 -12.17 12.99 -7.48
C TYR A 146 -12.69 14.41 -7.75
N ALA A 147 -13.84 14.79 -7.22
CA ALA A 147 -14.51 16.03 -7.59
C ALA A 147 -14.41 17.11 -6.50
N SER A 148 -14.86 18.33 -6.83
CA SER A 148 -14.98 19.41 -5.87
C SER A 148 -16.18 19.23 -4.92
N PRO A 149 -16.20 19.92 -3.76
CA PRO A 149 -17.33 19.89 -2.84
C PRO A 149 -18.67 20.25 -3.49
N LYS A 150 -18.66 21.15 -4.48
CA LYS A 150 -19.88 21.54 -5.22
C LYS A 150 -20.53 20.36 -5.95
N ILE A 151 -19.74 19.48 -6.54
CA ILE A 151 -20.27 18.26 -7.21
C ILE A 151 -20.72 17.25 -6.15
N LEU A 152 -19.94 17.04 -5.09
CA LEU A 152 -20.36 16.17 -3.99
C LEU A 152 -21.70 16.63 -3.40
N GLU A 153 -21.88 17.93 -3.19
CA GLU A 153 -23.12 18.52 -2.69
C GLU A 153 -24.32 18.24 -3.60
N LEU A 154 -24.15 18.24 -4.95
CA LEU A 154 -25.23 17.86 -5.87
C LEU A 154 -25.74 16.44 -5.60
N TYR A 155 -24.84 15.50 -5.38
CA TYR A 155 -25.20 14.12 -5.07
C TYR A 155 -25.88 14.00 -3.70
N LEU A 156 -25.33 14.64 -2.67
CA LEU A 156 -25.88 14.61 -1.31
C LEU A 156 -27.26 15.24 -1.25
N ASN A 157 -27.52 16.35 -1.98
CA ASN A 157 -28.83 16.99 -2.05
C ASN A 157 -29.89 16.12 -2.75
N LYS A 158 -29.48 15.26 -3.69
CA LYS A 158 -30.38 14.33 -4.35
C LYS A 158 -30.60 13.04 -3.57
N ASN A 159 -29.68 12.69 -2.67
CA ASN A 159 -29.75 11.48 -1.84
C ASN A 159 -29.42 11.79 -0.37
N ILE A 160 -30.32 12.53 0.29
CA ILE A 160 -30.13 12.97 1.68
C ILE A 160 -30.04 11.78 2.67
N TYR A 161 -30.56 10.62 2.31
CA TYR A 161 -30.50 9.41 3.15
C TYR A 161 -29.06 8.88 3.33
N LEU A 162 -28.13 9.25 2.44
CA LEU A 162 -26.71 8.93 2.57
C LEU A 162 -26.12 9.39 3.91
N LEU A 163 -26.48 10.59 4.34
CA LEU A 163 -25.95 11.17 5.59
C LEU A 163 -26.62 10.57 6.85
N MET A 164 -27.68 9.79 6.66
CA MET A 164 -28.35 9.07 7.75
C MET A 164 -27.78 7.66 7.97
N ASN A 165 -27.02 7.15 7.01
CA ASN A 165 -26.40 5.82 7.07
C ASN A 165 -24.92 5.95 7.46
N SER A 166 -24.55 5.41 8.61
CA SER A 166 -23.17 5.48 9.11
C SER A 166 -22.14 4.84 8.16
N GLU A 167 -22.48 3.74 7.48
CA GLU A 167 -21.58 3.08 6.53
C GLU A 167 -21.32 3.95 5.28
N ASP A 168 -22.33 4.65 4.79
CA ASP A 168 -22.19 5.57 3.67
C ASP A 168 -21.37 6.80 4.04
N VAL A 169 -21.57 7.34 5.24
CA VAL A 169 -20.76 8.46 5.77
C VAL A 169 -19.29 8.07 5.87
N VAL A 170 -18.99 6.88 6.44
CA VAL A 170 -17.64 6.33 6.49
C VAL A 170 -17.05 6.20 5.09
N SER A 171 -17.83 5.70 4.13
CA SER A 171 -17.39 5.49 2.75
C SER A 171 -17.09 6.81 2.02
N LEU A 172 -17.83 7.88 2.30
CA LEU A 172 -17.58 9.21 1.74
C LEU A 172 -16.22 9.76 2.19
N ILE A 173 -15.97 9.83 3.50
CA ILE A 173 -14.70 10.39 4.02
C ILE A 173 -13.51 9.49 3.70
N LYS A 174 -13.72 8.17 3.64
CA LYS A 174 -12.73 7.20 3.17
C LYS A 174 -12.32 7.47 1.73
N SER A 175 -13.29 7.65 0.82
CA SER A 175 -13.02 7.96 -0.58
C SER A 175 -12.23 9.26 -0.74
N ALA A 176 -12.60 10.33 -0.02
CA ALA A 176 -11.85 11.57 0.00
C ALA A 176 -10.41 11.39 0.50
N SER A 177 -10.22 10.54 1.54
CA SER A 177 -8.90 10.27 2.12
C SER A 177 -8.01 9.48 1.17
N ILE A 178 -8.54 8.47 0.48
CA ILE A 178 -7.84 7.69 -0.54
C ILE A 178 -7.48 8.55 -1.74
N GLY A 179 -8.43 9.35 -2.22
CA GLY A 179 -8.27 10.24 -3.37
C GLY A 179 -7.37 11.45 -3.13
N ASN A 180 -6.87 11.64 -1.92
CA ASN A 180 -6.10 12.82 -1.52
C ASN A 180 -6.88 14.13 -1.69
N ASN A 181 -8.21 14.08 -1.53
CA ASN A 181 -9.11 15.21 -1.76
C ASN A 181 -9.33 16.03 -0.48
N VAL A 182 -8.38 16.93 -0.23
CA VAL A 182 -8.37 17.80 0.96
C VAL A 182 -9.61 18.70 1.03
N GLU A 183 -10.13 19.18 -0.11
CA GLU A 183 -11.32 20.03 -0.15
C GLU A 183 -12.54 19.28 0.35
N ASN A 184 -12.75 18.05 -0.09
CA ASN A 184 -13.87 17.22 0.35
C ASN A 184 -13.71 16.76 1.80
N ILE A 185 -12.49 16.46 2.26
CA ILE A 185 -12.24 16.18 3.69
C ILE A 185 -12.70 17.36 4.53
N ASN A 186 -12.29 18.60 4.18
CA ASN A 186 -12.70 19.80 4.88
C ASN A 186 -14.22 20.01 4.83
N TYR A 187 -14.85 19.81 3.67
CA TYR A 187 -16.30 19.92 3.51
C TYR A 187 -17.03 18.91 4.40
N LEU A 188 -16.64 17.63 4.37
CA LEU A 188 -17.25 16.56 5.16
C LEU A 188 -17.10 16.80 6.67
N VAL A 189 -15.91 17.18 7.13
CA VAL A 189 -15.64 17.37 8.57
C VAL A 189 -16.16 18.73 9.07
N LYS A 190 -15.80 19.85 8.41
CA LYS A 190 -16.12 21.20 8.93
C LYS A 190 -17.54 21.63 8.62
N THR A 191 -18.07 21.27 7.45
CA THR A 191 -19.40 21.75 7.00
C THR A 191 -20.51 20.77 7.39
N LEU A 192 -20.27 19.46 7.19
CA LEU A 192 -21.27 18.45 7.53
C LEU A 192 -21.12 17.87 8.95
N GLY A 193 -20.02 18.21 9.66
CA GLY A 193 -19.80 17.78 11.04
C GLY A 193 -19.46 16.31 11.21
N ILE A 194 -18.94 15.65 10.16
CA ILE A 194 -18.52 14.25 10.24
C ILE A 194 -17.30 14.15 11.16
N ASP A 195 -17.34 13.20 12.12
CA ASP A 195 -16.23 12.93 13.01
C ASP A 195 -15.01 12.45 12.20
N VAL A 196 -13.88 13.13 12.39
CA VAL A 196 -12.62 12.84 11.69
C VAL A 196 -12.06 11.46 12.04
N ASP A 197 -12.39 10.93 13.23
CA ASP A 197 -11.99 9.59 13.68
C ASP A 197 -13.03 8.50 13.35
N THR A 198 -14.04 8.84 12.56
CA THR A 198 -14.95 7.86 11.98
C THR A 198 -14.17 6.75 11.31
N LYS A 199 -14.57 5.50 11.56
CA LYS A 199 -13.85 4.32 11.03
C LYS A 199 -14.79 3.17 10.68
N ASP A 200 -14.36 2.36 9.71
CA ASP A 200 -14.83 0.99 9.52
C ASP A 200 -13.87 0.02 10.24
N THR A 201 -13.11 -0.77 9.51
CA THR A 201 -12.00 -1.57 10.06
C THR A 201 -10.76 -0.72 10.36
N ASN A 202 -10.58 0.41 9.67
CA ASN A 202 -9.45 1.33 9.77
C ASN A 202 -9.98 2.76 9.94
N THR A 203 -9.17 3.66 10.53
CA THR A 203 -9.47 5.10 10.52
C THR A 203 -9.14 5.71 9.15
N MET A 204 -9.65 6.91 8.90
CA MET A 204 -9.37 7.65 7.66
C MET A 204 -7.88 7.92 7.48
N LEU A 205 -7.15 8.13 8.58
CA LEU A 205 -5.70 8.33 8.55
C LEU A 205 -4.96 7.06 8.08
N HIS A 206 -5.40 5.86 8.47
CA HIS A 206 -4.84 4.61 7.92
C HIS A 206 -4.99 4.55 6.40
N TYR A 207 -6.17 4.89 5.89
CA TYR A 207 -6.42 4.86 4.44
C TYR A 207 -5.59 5.90 3.69
N ALA A 208 -5.50 7.12 4.22
CA ALA A 208 -4.71 8.18 3.61
C ALA A 208 -3.23 7.79 3.48
N VAL A 209 -2.59 7.37 4.59
CA VAL A 209 -1.16 6.99 4.56
C VAL A 209 -0.91 5.71 3.78
N GLY A 210 -1.83 4.74 3.85
CA GLY A 210 -1.73 3.47 3.11
C GLY A 210 -1.75 3.67 1.59
N ASN A 211 -2.47 4.69 1.10
CA ASN A 211 -2.51 5.06 -0.31
C ASN A 211 -1.46 6.09 -0.71
N GLY A 212 -0.67 6.58 0.23
CA GLY A 212 0.32 7.64 -0.02
C GLY A 212 -0.31 9.03 -0.27
N SER A 213 -1.51 9.25 0.26
CA SER A 213 -2.27 10.51 0.18
C SER A 213 -1.80 11.46 1.29
N ILE A 214 -0.61 12.03 1.10
CA ILE A 214 0.11 12.78 2.13
C ILE A 214 -0.63 14.05 2.56
N GLU A 215 -1.17 14.80 1.61
CA GLU A 215 -1.89 16.05 1.87
C GLU A 215 -3.19 15.76 2.65
N ALA A 216 -3.91 14.70 2.29
CA ALA A 216 -5.09 14.22 3.02
C ALA A 216 -4.73 13.78 4.44
N ALA A 217 -3.67 13.00 4.61
CA ALA A 217 -3.20 12.57 5.93
C ALA A 217 -2.83 13.76 6.83
N ASN A 218 -2.10 14.73 6.28
CA ASN A 218 -1.72 15.95 7.01
C ASN A 218 -2.97 16.78 7.39
N GLU A 219 -3.97 16.86 6.50
CA GLU A 219 -5.20 17.60 6.80
C GLU A 219 -6.06 16.90 7.87
N LEU A 220 -6.20 15.57 7.79
CA LEU A 220 -6.88 14.78 8.84
C LEU A 220 -6.26 15.02 10.22
N ILE A 221 -4.92 15.01 10.32
CA ILE A 221 -4.21 15.32 11.57
C ILE A 221 -4.49 16.75 12.04
N LYS A 222 -4.48 17.73 11.13
CA LYS A 222 -4.83 19.13 11.47
C LYS A 222 -6.28 19.30 11.95
N LEU A 223 -7.18 18.46 11.44
CA LEU A 223 -8.59 18.44 11.86
C LEU A 223 -8.80 17.73 13.19
N GLY A 224 -7.74 17.19 13.79
CA GLY A 224 -7.77 16.57 15.11
C GLY A 224 -7.87 15.04 15.10
N ALA A 225 -7.62 14.39 13.96
CA ALA A 225 -7.54 12.93 13.94
C ALA A 225 -6.53 12.42 14.96
N ASP A 226 -6.93 11.44 15.77
CA ASP A 226 -6.03 10.76 16.70
C ASP A 226 -5.00 9.94 15.90
N ILE A 227 -3.75 10.43 15.93
CA ILE A 227 -2.65 9.85 15.17
C ILE A 227 -2.30 8.43 15.62
N ASP A 228 -2.57 8.12 16.87
CA ASP A 228 -2.30 6.84 17.51
C ASP A 228 -3.54 5.93 17.61
N ASN A 229 -4.68 6.36 17.03
CA ASN A 229 -5.89 5.52 16.98
C ASN A 229 -5.58 4.21 16.27
N THR A 230 -6.17 3.11 16.76
CA THR A 230 -5.88 1.78 16.27
C THR A 230 -7.05 1.16 15.50
N ASN A 231 -6.74 0.30 14.57
CA ASN A 231 -7.71 -0.56 13.90
C ASN A 231 -8.04 -1.82 14.74
N ALA A 232 -8.86 -2.72 14.19
CA ALA A 232 -9.28 -3.95 14.85
C ALA A 232 -8.11 -4.92 15.21
N ASN A 233 -6.94 -4.74 14.61
CA ASN A 233 -5.71 -5.49 14.90
C ASN A 233 -4.75 -4.72 15.81
N PHE A 234 -5.22 -3.68 16.52
CA PHE A 234 -4.42 -2.76 17.32
C PHE A 234 -3.28 -2.08 16.54
N LYS A 235 -3.37 -2.01 15.21
CA LYS A 235 -2.40 -1.31 14.37
C LYS A 235 -2.74 0.17 14.30
N THR A 236 -1.77 1.03 14.59
CA THR A 236 -1.84 2.45 14.29
C THR A 236 -1.59 2.70 12.81
N SER A 237 -1.82 3.91 12.33
CA SER A 237 -1.49 4.31 10.96
C SER A 237 -0.02 4.08 10.61
N LEU A 238 0.90 4.20 11.60
CA LEU A 238 2.33 3.91 11.43
C LEU A 238 2.59 2.42 11.15
N HIS A 239 1.95 1.51 11.88
CA HIS A 239 2.01 0.07 11.59
C HIS A 239 1.46 -0.25 10.20
N TYR A 240 0.31 0.35 9.90
CA TYR A 240 -0.43 0.08 8.68
C TYR A 240 0.36 0.47 7.42
N VAL A 241 0.99 1.65 7.42
CA VAL A 241 1.77 2.09 6.26
C VAL A 241 3.02 1.25 6.03
N ILE A 242 3.68 0.80 7.11
CA ILE A 242 4.88 -0.06 7.03
C ILE A 242 4.51 -1.44 6.50
N GLU A 243 3.40 -2.02 6.97
CA GLU A 243 2.95 -3.35 6.54
C GLU A 243 2.51 -3.38 5.08
N ASN A 244 1.76 -2.36 4.64
CA ASN A 244 1.21 -2.31 3.28
C ASN A 244 2.21 -1.81 2.23
N ASN A 245 3.41 -1.41 2.63
CA ASN A 245 4.45 -0.93 1.72
C ASN A 245 3.93 0.11 0.73
N SER A 246 3.33 1.18 1.25
CA SER A 246 2.80 2.28 0.45
C SER A 246 3.82 2.80 -0.57
N ASN A 247 3.37 3.24 -1.73
CA ASN A 247 4.24 3.85 -2.75
C ASN A 247 5.00 5.08 -2.23
N LYS A 248 4.51 5.73 -1.16
CA LYS A 248 5.17 6.83 -0.43
C LYS A 248 5.50 6.44 1.02
N LEU A 249 5.97 5.20 1.23
CA LEU A 249 6.24 4.63 2.54
C LEU A 249 7.04 5.58 3.44
N LEU A 250 8.23 5.99 3.03
CA LEU A 250 9.11 6.83 3.84
C LEU A 250 8.52 8.23 4.11
N GLU A 251 7.86 8.82 3.12
CA GLU A 251 7.20 10.13 3.26
C GLU A 251 6.05 10.06 4.29
N SER A 252 5.23 9.01 4.23
CA SER A 252 4.14 8.76 5.18
C SER A 252 4.66 8.51 6.60
N VAL A 253 5.70 7.70 6.74
CA VAL A 253 6.36 7.44 8.04
C VAL A 253 6.92 8.72 8.63
N ASN A 254 7.64 9.52 7.85
CA ASN A 254 8.20 10.79 8.30
C ASN A 254 7.10 11.81 8.67
N LEU A 255 6.01 11.87 7.91
CA LEU A 255 4.86 12.71 8.26
C LEU A 255 4.32 12.31 9.64
N LEU A 256 3.97 11.04 9.86
CA LEU A 256 3.40 10.57 11.11
C LEU A 256 4.33 10.84 12.30
N LEU A 257 5.62 10.48 12.17
CA LEU A 257 6.61 10.67 13.23
C LEU A 257 6.86 12.16 13.53
N SER A 258 6.92 13.02 12.52
CA SER A 258 7.06 14.47 12.70
C SER A 258 5.85 15.14 13.38
N LYS A 259 4.69 14.45 13.33
CA LYS A 259 3.45 14.84 14.01
C LYS A 259 3.25 14.13 15.35
N ASN A 260 4.33 13.58 15.91
CA ASN A 260 4.39 12.91 17.21
C ASN A 260 3.62 11.58 17.30
N ALA A 261 3.45 10.84 16.21
CA ALA A 261 2.99 9.46 16.30
C ALA A 261 3.91 8.65 17.22
N ASN A 262 3.35 7.89 18.14
CA ASN A 262 4.11 7.06 19.06
C ASN A 262 4.60 5.77 18.38
N PRO A 263 5.92 5.61 18.12
CA PRO A 263 6.46 4.44 17.44
C PRO A 263 6.47 3.16 18.30
N ASN A 264 6.12 3.28 19.59
CA ASN A 264 6.27 2.23 20.60
C ASN A 264 4.95 1.50 20.91
N ILE A 265 3.85 1.87 20.28
CA ILE A 265 2.59 1.15 20.38
C ILE A 265 2.78 -0.25 19.78
N GLN A 266 2.14 -1.24 20.40
CA GLN A 266 2.19 -2.62 19.98
C GLN A 266 0.89 -3.05 19.29
N ASP A 267 1.00 -3.76 18.18
CA ASP A 267 -0.14 -4.39 17.50
C ASP A 267 -0.63 -5.64 18.27
N LYS A 268 -1.64 -6.31 17.74
CA LYS A 268 -2.21 -7.55 18.33
C LYS A 268 -1.17 -8.67 18.56
N ASN A 269 -0.07 -8.67 17.81
CA ASN A 269 1.01 -9.64 17.94
C ASN A 269 2.13 -9.14 18.87
N GLY A 270 1.95 -7.99 19.52
CA GLY A 270 2.96 -7.32 20.31
C GLY A 270 4.06 -6.66 19.47
N ASN A 271 3.93 -6.60 18.15
CA ASN A 271 4.91 -5.94 17.30
C ASN A 271 4.77 -4.42 17.36
N THR A 272 5.86 -3.71 17.52
CA THR A 272 5.94 -2.27 17.26
C THR A 272 6.17 -2.02 15.75
N ALA A 273 6.07 -0.75 15.34
CA ALA A 273 6.43 -0.32 13.99
C ALA A 273 7.84 -0.78 13.58
N LEU A 274 8.79 -0.78 14.54
CA LEU A 274 10.17 -1.25 14.30
C LEU A 274 10.22 -2.76 14.00
N HIS A 275 9.48 -3.58 14.73
CA HIS A 275 9.39 -5.02 14.43
C HIS A 275 8.87 -5.26 13.01
N LEU A 276 7.79 -4.57 12.62
CA LEU A 276 7.22 -4.71 11.27
C LEU A 276 8.20 -4.25 10.19
N ALA A 277 8.93 -3.16 10.41
CA ALA A 277 9.93 -2.69 9.46
C ALA A 277 11.03 -3.74 9.24
N VAL A 278 11.54 -4.37 10.31
CA VAL A 278 12.55 -5.45 10.24
C VAL A 278 12.00 -6.71 9.57
N ILE A 279 10.76 -7.10 9.89
CA ILE A 279 10.11 -8.27 9.27
C ILE A 279 9.93 -8.05 7.76
N ASN A 280 9.45 -6.87 7.37
CA ASN A 280 9.13 -6.59 5.97
C ASN A 280 10.37 -6.29 5.12
N ALA A 281 11.47 -5.83 5.71
CA ALA A 281 12.74 -5.66 5.02
C ALA A 281 13.26 -6.99 4.46
N HIS A 282 13.08 -8.07 5.23
CA HIS A 282 13.52 -9.41 4.83
C HIS A 282 12.78 -9.85 3.57
N ASN A 283 13.53 -10.19 2.51
CA ASN A 283 12.99 -10.58 1.20
C ASN A 283 12.27 -9.46 0.41
N SER A 284 12.34 -8.21 0.86
CA SER A 284 11.76 -7.09 0.12
C SER A 284 12.65 -6.68 -1.06
N LYS A 285 12.02 -6.43 -2.22
CA LYS A 285 12.71 -5.78 -3.35
C LYS A 285 13.06 -4.31 -3.03
N GLU A 286 12.46 -3.73 -2.02
CA GLU A 286 12.64 -2.35 -1.57
C GLU A 286 13.40 -2.28 -0.24
N TYR A 287 14.35 -3.20 -0.04
CA TYR A 287 15.16 -3.33 1.18
C TYR A 287 15.72 -1.99 1.68
N SER A 288 16.29 -1.18 0.78
CA SER A 288 16.85 0.13 1.13
C SER A 288 15.84 1.08 1.74
N LYS A 289 14.59 1.07 1.28
CA LYS A 289 13.53 1.89 1.88
C LYS A 289 13.24 1.49 3.33
N TYR A 290 13.26 0.19 3.64
CA TYR A 290 13.06 -0.28 5.01
C TYR A 290 14.23 0.09 5.92
N ILE A 291 15.48 0.13 5.42
CA ILE A 291 16.62 0.68 6.16
C ILE A 291 16.35 2.15 6.52
N GLU A 292 15.86 2.96 5.58
CA GLU A 292 15.52 4.36 5.84
C GLU A 292 14.38 4.48 6.87
N VAL A 293 13.36 3.62 6.79
CA VAL A 293 12.26 3.56 7.77
C VAL A 293 12.77 3.18 9.16
N ILE A 294 13.62 2.15 9.28
CA ILE A 294 14.23 1.73 10.56
C ILE A 294 15.03 2.89 11.18
N ASN A 295 15.86 3.56 10.37
CA ASN A 295 16.62 4.71 10.83
C ASN A 295 15.71 5.89 11.25
N ALA A 296 14.62 6.16 10.52
CA ALA A 296 13.64 7.17 10.89
C ALA A 296 12.97 6.82 12.22
N LEU A 297 12.51 5.58 12.41
CA LEU A 297 11.90 5.13 13.66
C LEU A 297 12.85 5.32 14.86
N ILE A 298 14.12 4.91 14.72
CA ILE A 298 15.13 5.08 15.78
C ILE A 298 15.38 6.56 16.06
N LYS A 299 15.51 7.38 15.03
CA LYS A 299 15.68 8.85 15.15
C LYS A 299 14.53 9.50 15.93
N TYR A 300 13.31 8.99 15.78
CA TYR A 300 12.11 9.46 16.49
C TYR A 300 11.79 8.63 17.74
N ASN A 301 12.83 8.12 18.41
CA ASN A 301 12.78 7.46 19.72
C ASN A 301 11.98 6.15 19.76
N ALA A 302 11.97 5.37 18.68
CA ALA A 302 11.51 3.99 18.77
C ALA A 302 12.39 3.21 19.77
N ASN A 303 11.73 2.62 20.77
CA ASN A 303 12.44 1.79 21.76
C ASN A 303 12.77 0.43 21.15
N VAL A 304 14.05 0.19 20.92
CA VAL A 304 14.58 -1.05 20.32
C VAL A 304 14.45 -2.28 21.24
N ASN A 305 14.08 -2.06 22.52
CA ASN A 305 14.04 -3.09 23.57
C ASN A 305 12.60 -3.52 23.96
N ILE A 306 11.61 -3.21 23.15
CA ILE A 306 10.26 -3.76 23.33
C ILE A 306 10.22 -5.19 22.80
N LEU A 307 9.67 -6.10 23.59
CA LEU A 307 9.44 -7.49 23.21
C LEU A 307 8.08 -7.67 22.54
N ASN A 308 8.02 -8.42 21.46
CA ASN A 308 6.74 -8.85 20.91
C ASN A 308 6.15 -10.05 21.69
N ASN A 309 4.96 -10.53 21.31
CA ASN A 309 4.28 -11.66 21.98
C ASN A 309 5.02 -13.00 21.84
N LYS A 310 6.05 -13.07 20.97
CA LYS A 310 6.96 -14.22 20.85
C LYS A 310 8.23 -14.06 21.69
N ASN A 311 8.28 -13.04 22.57
CA ASN A 311 9.45 -12.68 23.37
C ASN A 311 10.69 -12.31 22.52
N GLN A 312 10.46 -11.69 21.36
CA GLN A 312 11.51 -11.29 20.42
C GLN A 312 11.68 -9.78 20.43
N LEU A 313 12.91 -9.31 20.49
CA LEU A 313 13.33 -7.97 20.08
C LEU A 313 13.43 -7.90 18.55
N ALA A 314 13.37 -6.70 17.99
CA ALA A 314 13.67 -6.49 16.58
C ALA A 314 15.06 -7.04 16.19
N LEU A 315 16.05 -6.96 17.11
CA LEU A 315 17.39 -7.57 16.94
C LEU A 315 17.33 -9.10 16.79
N ASN A 316 16.52 -9.81 17.59
CA ASN A 316 16.39 -11.27 17.45
C ASN A 316 15.92 -11.65 16.04
N ILE A 317 14.96 -10.87 15.50
CA ILE A 317 14.40 -11.09 14.16
C ILE A 317 15.47 -10.86 13.08
N SER A 318 16.21 -9.75 13.14
CA SER A 318 17.23 -9.42 12.12
C SER A 318 18.38 -10.43 12.13
N VAL A 319 18.85 -10.86 13.31
CA VAL A 319 19.89 -11.88 13.43
C VAL A 319 19.40 -13.26 12.94
N SER A 320 18.14 -13.61 13.21
CA SER A 320 17.54 -14.85 12.72
C SER A 320 17.41 -14.86 11.19
N ASN A 321 17.15 -13.70 10.59
CA ASN A 321 17.11 -13.49 9.15
C ASN A 321 18.52 -13.42 8.51
N ASN A 322 19.56 -13.48 9.33
CA ASN A 322 20.97 -13.30 8.93
C ASN A 322 21.24 -11.93 8.27
N ASP A 323 20.48 -10.89 8.66
CA ASP A 323 20.59 -9.56 8.13
C ASP A 323 21.65 -8.74 8.89
N THR A 324 22.82 -8.62 8.27
CA THR A 324 23.97 -7.97 8.90
C THR A 324 23.76 -6.47 9.08
N GLU A 325 23.19 -5.79 8.09
CA GLU A 325 23.02 -4.34 8.12
C GLU A 325 22.00 -3.91 9.18
N ILE A 326 20.81 -4.52 9.17
CA ILE A 326 19.77 -4.21 10.17
C ILE A 326 20.23 -4.60 11.57
N SER A 327 20.89 -5.77 11.73
CA SER A 327 21.43 -6.19 13.03
C SER A 327 22.44 -5.17 13.57
N ASN A 328 23.34 -4.67 12.73
CA ASN A 328 24.31 -3.66 13.12
C ASN A 328 23.66 -2.32 13.49
N ILE A 329 22.63 -1.89 12.76
CA ILE A 329 21.85 -0.68 13.11
C ILE A 329 21.23 -0.83 14.50
N LEU A 330 20.59 -1.97 14.80
CA LEU A 330 19.92 -2.21 16.07
C LEU A 330 20.90 -2.37 17.25
N ILE A 331 22.03 -3.04 17.06
CA ILE A 331 23.10 -3.14 18.05
C ILE A 331 23.65 -1.75 18.39
N ASN A 332 23.91 -0.92 17.38
CA ASN A 332 24.40 0.44 17.57
C ASN A 332 23.36 1.36 18.24
N ALA A 333 22.09 1.08 18.04
CA ALA A 333 20.96 1.74 18.71
C ALA A 333 20.74 1.24 20.15
N LYS A 334 21.68 0.43 20.70
CA LYS A 334 21.66 -0.08 22.07
C LYS A 334 20.53 -1.07 22.35
N SER A 335 20.26 -1.96 21.39
CA SER A 335 19.39 -3.10 21.64
C SER A 335 20.00 -4.01 22.71
N GLU A 336 19.16 -4.65 23.52
CA GLU A 336 19.57 -5.67 24.47
C GLU A 336 20.16 -6.89 23.73
N LEU A 337 21.41 -7.24 24.04
CA LEU A 337 22.18 -8.22 23.27
C LEU A 337 22.04 -9.66 23.76
N ASN A 338 21.48 -9.84 24.97
CA ASN A 338 21.44 -11.14 25.65
C ASN A 338 20.00 -11.67 25.77
N ASN A 339 19.01 -11.05 25.11
CA ASN A 339 17.64 -11.53 25.13
C ASN A 339 17.52 -12.92 24.50
N ILE A 340 16.84 -13.84 25.21
CA ILE A 340 16.68 -15.23 24.76
C ILE A 340 15.38 -15.38 23.98
N ASP A 341 15.48 -15.74 22.71
CA ASP A 341 14.36 -16.14 21.85
C ASP A 341 14.48 -17.64 21.54
N ASN A 342 13.41 -18.41 21.81
CA ASN A 342 13.37 -19.86 21.60
C ASN A 342 14.54 -20.65 22.22
N GLY A 343 15.16 -20.09 23.26
CA GLY A 343 16.31 -20.68 23.96
C GLY A 343 17.66 -20.32 23.36
N TYR A 344 17.75 -19.31 22.50
CA TYR A 344 18.97 -18.81 21.89
C TYR A 344 19.09 -17.29 22.05
N ALA A 345 20.23 -16.81 22.52
CA ALA A 345 20.56 -15.38 22.43
C ALA A 345 21.05 -15.04 21.02
N PRO A 346 21.02 -13.76 20.60
CA PRO A 346 21.50 -13.32 19.29
C PRO A 346 22.84 -13.89 18.88
N ILE A 347 23.81 -13.97 19.81
CA ILE A 347 25.14 -14.48 19.53
C ILE A 347 25.13 -15.96 19.12
N HIS A 348 24.27 -16.81 19.71
CA HIS A 348 24.14 -18.22 19.34
C HIS A 348 23.65 -18.36 17.90
N VAL A 349 22.65 -17.53 17.52
CA VAL A 349 22.07 -17.55 16.18
C VAL A 349 23.09 -17.03 15.15
N ALA A 350 23.81 -15.96 15.48
CA ALA A 350 24.86 -15.41 14.62
C ALA A 350 26.00 -16.40 14.36
N VAL A 351 26.43 -17.13 15.40
CA VAL A 351 27.44 -18.19 15.27
C VAL A 351 26.91 -19.35 14.43
N LYS A 352 25.68 -19.78 14.67
CA LYS A 352 25.02 -20.84 13.90
C LYS A 352 24.92 -20.48 12.40
N ASN A 353 24.63 -19.23 12.10
CA ASN A 353 24.53 -18.69 10.73
C ASN A 353 25.91 -18.40 10.10
N ASN A 354 27.01 -18.65 10.84
CA ASN A 354 28.35 -18.31 10.41
C ASN A 354 28.56 -16.82 10.06
N ASN A 355 27.84 -15.91 10.72
CA ASN A 355 27.96 -14.48 10.46
C ASN A 355 28.97 -13.81 11.38
N ILE A 356 30.22 -13.80 10.96
CA ILE A 356 31.35 -13.25 11.74
C ILE A 356 31.11 -11.76 12.03
N SER A 357 30.55 -10.99 11.08
CA SER A 357 30.30 -9.56 11.25
C SER A 357 29.30 -9.26 12.38
N ILE A 358 28.20 -10.00 12.44
CA ILE A 358 27.22 -9.85 13.54
C ILE A 358 27.86 -10.27 14.86
N VAL A 359 28.60 -11.40 14.89
CA VAL A 359 29.29 -11.87 16.11
C VAL A 359 30.28 -10.82 16.63
N GLU A 360 31.10 -10.25 15.74
CA GLU A 360 32.05 -9.19 16.10
C GLU A 360 31.34 -7.98 16.70
N ASN A 361 30.29 -7.50 16.05
CA ASN A 361 29.59 -6.33 16.54
C ASN A 361 28.86 -6.59 17.88
N LEU A 362 28.28 -7.77 18.05
CA LEU A 362 27.67 -8.19 19.33
C LEU A 362 28.73 -8.18 20.46
N LEU A 363 29.90 -8.76 20.23
CA LEU A 363 30.97 -8.82 21.22
C LEU A 363 31.56 -7.45 21.53
N LEU A 364 31.76 -6.59 20.52
CA LEU A 364 32.24 -5.22 20.71
C LEU A 364 31.29 -4.37 21.56
N ASN A 365 29.99 -4.68 21.52
CA ASN A 365 28.98 -3.98 22.29
C ASN A 365 28.60 -4.69 23.60
N GLY A 366 29.32 -5.76 24.02
CA GLY A 366 29.17 -6.36 25.33
C GLY A 366 28.23 -7.54 25.44
N ALA A 367 27.92 -8.22 24.31
CA ALA A 367 27.20 -9.49 24.38
C ALA A 367 27.98 -10.53 25.22
N ASN A 368 27.23 -11.31 26.01
CA ASN A 368 27.84 -12.36 26.83
C ASN A 368 28.32 -13.53 25.95
N ILE A 369 29.65 -13.63 25.79
CA ILE A 369 30.30 -14.61 24.93
C ILE A 369 30.17 -16.04 25.46
N ASP A 370 29.96 -16.23 26.77
CA ASP A 370 29.88 -17.54 27.44
C ASP A 370 28.44 -17.97 27.76
N MET A 371 27.45 -17.19 27.25
CA MET A 371 26.04 -17.49 27.46
C MET A 371 25.70 -18.89 26.93
N LYS A 372 24.84 -19.62 27.66
CA LYS A 372 24.41 -20.97 27.24
C LYS A 372 23.05 -20.93 26.55
N ASP A 373 22.94 -21.69 25.45
CA ASP A 373 21.67 -21.95 24.81
C ASP A 373 20.83 -22.98 25.58
N LYS A 374 19.62 -23.29 25.12
CA LYS A 374 18.73 -24.29 25.75
C LYS A 374 19.32 -25.72 25.79
N ARG A 375 20.37 -26.02 25.06
CA ARG A 375 21.11 -27.30 25.08
C ARG A 375 22.32 -27.25 26.03
N GLY A 376 22.53 -26.10 26.66
CA GLY A 376 23.73 -25.86 27.47
C GLY A 376 24.99 -25.55 26.64
N TYR A 377 24.86 -25.20 25.36
CA TYR A 377 25.97 -24.89 24.47
C TYR A 377 26.34 -23.42 24.53
N SER A 378 27.61 -23.12 24.71
CA SER A 378 28.14 -21.77 24.50
C SER A 378 28.29 -21.48 23.01
N PRO A 379 28.46 -20.19 22.62
CA PRO A 379 28.80 -19.82 21.24
C PRO A 379 30.03 -20.62 20.72
N LEU A 380 31.03 -20.84 21.55
CA LEU A 380 32.21 -21.67 21.20
C LEU A 380 31.82 -23.13 20.93
N ALA A 381 30.99 -23.74 21.78
CA ALA A 381 30.50 -25.10 21.56
C ALA A 381 29.74 -25.26 20.25
N ILE A 382 28.90 -24.26 19.89
CA ILE A 382 28.19 -24.23 18.60
C ILE A 382 29.18 -24.10 17.42
N ALA A 383 30.20 -23.25 17.52
CA ALA A 383 31.20 -23.08 16.49
C ALA A 383 32.02 -24.40 16.26
N VAL A 384 32.33 -25.14 17.36
CA VAL A 384 32.98 -26.47 17.31
C VAL A 384 32.03 -27.50 16.67
N GLU A 385 30.74 -27.54 17.07
CA GLU A 385 29.72 -28.42 16.49
C GLU A 385 29.59 -28.21 14.96
N ASN A 386 29.65 -26.95 14.53
CA ASN A 386 29.62 -26.58 13.12
C ASN A 386 30.93 -26.81 12.37
N ASN A 387 31.96 -27.32 13.05
CA ASN A 387 33.29 -27.54 12.50
C ASN A 387 33.92 -26.25 11.87
N ASN A 388 33.64 -25.09 12.45
CA ASN A 388 34.00 -23.79 11.91
C ASN A 388 35.25 -23.24 12.65
N TYR A 389 36.43 -23.50 12.10
CA TYR A 389 37.69 -23.06 12.67
C TYR A 389 37.81 -21.55 12.83
N GLU A 390 37.46 -20.78 11.80
CA GLU A 390 37.56 -19.31 11.84
C GLU A 390 36.65 -18.70 12.92
N MET A 391 35.44 -19.23 13.06
CA MET A 391 34.52 -18.80 14.13
C MET A 391 35.06 -19.19 15.51
N CYS A 392 35.57 -20.41 15.69
CA CYS A 392 36.23 -20.85 16.94
C CYS A 392 37.39 -19.92 17.29
N ARG A 393 38.28 -19.65 16.32
CA ARG A 393 39.43 -18.76 16.49
C ARG A 393 39.01 -17.36 16.91
N LYS A 394 37.95 -16.83 16.28
CA LYS A 394 37.42 -15.50 16.59
C LYS A 394 36.86 -15.42 18.01
N ILE A 395 36.03 -16.40 18.39
CA ILE A 395 35.42 -16.47 19.72
C ILE A 395 36.50 -16.61 20.82
N ILE A 396 37.49 -17.47 20.63
CA ILE A 396 38.59 -17.66 21.58
C ILE A 396 39.43 -16.37 21.72
N ARG A 397 39.74 -15.69 20.60
CA ARG A 397 40.45 -14.40 20.63
C ARG A 397 39.69 -13.29 21.33
N SER A 398 38.37 -13.44 21.44
CA SER A 398 37.51 -12.53 22.20
C SER A 398 37.35 -12.95 23.68
N ASN A 399 38.25 -13.77 24.20
CA ASN A 399 38.37 -14.24 25.59
C ASN A 399 37.20 -15.15 26.04
N ALA A 400 36.62 -15.94 25.13
CA ALA A 400 35.62 -16.93 25.52
C ALA A 400 36.22 -18.03 26.37
N THR A 401 35.46 -18.53 27.34
CA THR A 401 35.80 -19.69 28.13
C THR A 401 35.74 -20.97 27.28
N VAL A 402 36.85 -21.75 27.28
CA VAL A 402 36.85 -23.08 26.67
C VAL A 402 36.14 -24.04 27.61
N ASP A 403 34.82 -24.17 27.44
CA ASP A 403 33.98 -24.97 28.35
C ASP A 403 34.04 -26.48 28.06
N SER A 404 33.58 -27.28 29.02
CA SER A 404 33.58 -28.75 28.95
C SER A 404 32.85 -29.29 27.72
N LYS A 405 31.78 -28.58 27.26
CA LYS A 405 30.98 -28.99 26.10
C LYS A 405 31.73 -28.74 24.78
N ALA A 406 32.43 -27.63 24.68
CA ALA A 406 33.29 -27.35 23.52
C ALA A 406 34.42 -28.39 23.43
N ILE A 407 35.04 -28.75 24.58
CA ILE A 407 36.05 -29.78 24.66
C ILE A 407 35.52 -31.17 24.25
N GLU A 408 34.33 -31.56 24.76
CA GLU A 408 33.69 -32.84 24.41
C GLU A 408 33.44 -32.94 22.89
N LEU A 409 32.89 -31.87 22.27
CA LEU A 409 32.63 -31.84 20.86
C LEU A 409 33.92 -31.85 20.02
N ALA A 410 34.93 -31.11 20.43
CA ALA A 410 36.22 -31.08 19.73
C ALA A 410 36.93 -32.45 19.74
N LYS A 411 36.85 -33.20 20.84
CA LYS A 411 37.39 -34.57 20.92
C LYS A 411 36.74 -35.53 19.93
N LYS A 412 35.45 -35.30 19.62
CA LYS A 412 34.70 -36.11 18.64
C LYS A 412 34.89 -35.61 17.19
N SER A 413 35.43 -34.41 17.02
CA SER A 413 35.66 -33.81 15.70
C SER A 413 36.93 -34.39 15.05
N ASN A 414 36.85 -34.60 13.72
CA ASN A 414 37.99 -34.97 12.91
C ASN A 414 38.92 -33.77 12.56
N ASN A 415 38.52 -32.54 12.95
CA ASN A 415 39.26 -31.33 12.64
C ASN A 415 40.42 -31.10 13.60
N LYS A 416 41.63 -31.43 13.13
CA LYS A 416 42.87 -31.28 13.92
C LYS A 416 43.14 -29.82 14.29
N GLU A 417 42.79 -28.87 13.44
CA GLU A 417 43.04 -27.44 13.71
C GLU A 417 42.18 -26.94 14.88
N ILE A 418 40.91 -27.36 14.94
CA ILE A 418 40.02 -27.03 16.08
C ILE A 418 40.53 -27.68 17.35
N ARG A 419 40.99 -28.97 17.32
CA ARG A 419 41.54 -29.63 18.48
C ARG A 419 42.81 -28.93 18.99
N ARG A 420 43.73 -28.52 18.08
CA ARG A 420 44.91 -27.72 18.43
C ARG A 420 44.52 -26.36 19.03
N LEU A 421 43.55 -25.68 18.43
CA LEU A 421 43.09 -24.38 18.91
C LEU A 421 42.56 -24.45 20.36
N LEU A 422 41.95 -25.57 20.73
CA LEU A 422 41.42 -25.83 22.08
C LEU A 422 42.44 -26.52 23.03
N GLY A 423 43.71 -26.69 22.60
CA GLY A 423 44.77 -27.29 23.43
C GLY A 423 44.66 -28.80 23.63
N LEU A 424 43.99 -29.51 22.72
CA LEU A 424 43.75 -30.96 22.79
C LEU A 424 44.77 -31.79 21.97
N GLU A 425 45.64 -31.16 21.20
CA GLU A 425 46.72 -31.76 20.43
C GLU A 425 47.98 -30.89 20.54
N GLU A 426 49.18 -31.54 20.64
CA GLU A 426 50.44 -30.81 20.64
C GLU A 426 50.72 -30.17 19.28
N VAL A 427 51.36 -29.00 19.31
CA VAL A 427 51.88 -28.32 18.12
C VAL A 427 53.19 -29.05 17.76
N ASN A 428 53.12 -29.95 16.73
CA ASN A 428 54.29 -30.53 16.14
C ASN A 428 55.02 -29.51 15.28
#